data_85ca5ed1d97c4dd06eb9a090a924515d
#
_entry.id   85ca5ed1d97c4dd06eb9a090a924515d
#
_cell.length_a   1.000
_cell.length_b   1.000
_cell.length_c   1.000
_cell.angle_alpha   90.00
_cell.angle_beta   90.00
_cell.angle_gamma   90.00
#
_symmetry.space_group_name_H-M   'P 1'
#
loop_
_entity.id
_entity.type
_entity.pdbx_description
1 polymer ?
#
loop_
_entity_poly.entity_id
_entity_poly.type
_entity_poly.pdbx_seq_one_letter_code
_entity_poly.pdbx_strand_id
1 'polypeptide(L)'
;MLFRSPEGETLPENIVSLTGITDERLQTEGVQPAKAASQIAKLMQNGPTLMIAHNAQFDACFLRGLLRGQKVGRIDWLDSLTVYKDRRAYPHKLANAIIAYDLTGKVQNSHRAIDDVLALFEVLKAMDDEREDLGSYVNLFGYNPKYGVSGRRIVGVRYEPQSFSKGLTRPEQTLPARVARR
;
A
#
# COMPACT_ATOMS: atom_id res chain seq x y z
N MET A 1 -3.22 13.45 7.12
CA MET A 1 -4.49 13.74 7.85
C MET A 1 -4.49 12.88 9.08
N LEU A 2 -4.73 13.46 10.26
CA LEU A 2 -4.92 12.73 11.51
C LEU A 2 -6.41 12.57 11.77
N PHE A 3 -6.82 11.42 12.30
CA PHE A 3 -8.18 11.17 12.74
C PHE A 3 -8.28 11.45 14.23
N ARG A 4 -9.36 12.08 14.66
CA ARG A 4 -9.65 12.25 16.09
C ARG A 4 -9.98 10.89 16.69
N SER A 5 -9.36 10.55 17.83
CA SER A 5 -9.72 9.34 18.58
C SER A 5 -11.18 9.38 19.05
N PRO A 6 -11.85 8.24 19.12
CA PRO A 6 -13.12 8.13 19.82
C PRO A 6 -13.01 8.64 21.26
N GLU A 7 -14.11 9.10 21.82
CA GLU A 7 -14.16 9.58 23.20
C GLU A 7 -13.81 8.44 24.18
N GLY A 8 -12.88 8.71 25.08
CA GLY A 8 -12.42 7.72 26.08
C GLY A 8 -11.36 6.72 25.59
N GLU A 9 -10.99 6.76 24.31
CA GLU A 9 -9.90 5.93 23.80
C GLU A 9 -8.55 6.69 23.77
N THR A 10 -7.50 6.00 24.20
CA THR A 10 -6.12 6.50 24.17
C THR A 10 -5.22 5.62 23.30
N LEU A 11 -4.19 6.21 22.73
CA LEU A 11 -3.20 5.49 21.94
C LEU A 11 -2.32 4.60 22.85
N PRO A 12 -2.07 3.34 22.46
CA PRO A 12 -1.07 2.51 23.11
C PRO A 12 0.32 3.17 23.05
N GLU A 13 1.08 3.08 24.13
CA GLU A 13 2.39 3.72 24.27
C GLU A 13 3.39 3.34 23.17
N ASN A 14 3.36 2.08 22.74
CA ASN A 14 4.17 1.60 21.61
C ASN A 14 3.80 2.28 20.28
N ILE A 15 2.54 2.68 20.07
CA ILE A 15 2.11 3.42 18.88
C ILE A 15 2.59 4.86 18.96
N VAL A 16 2.48 5.50 20.13
CA VAL A 16 3.02 6.86 20.35
C VAL A 16 4.52 6.88 20.08
N SER A 17 5.26 5.92 20.64
CA SER A 17 6.71 5.80 20.43
C SER A 17 7.10 5.56 18.97
N LEU A 18 6.32 4.76 18.25
CA LEU A 18 6.57 4.41 16.85
C LEU A 18 6.31 5.57 15.88
N THR A 19 5.20 6.28 16.09
CA THR A 19 4.69 7.28 15.13
C THR A 19 4.97 8.72 15.54
N GLY A 20 5.26 8.98 16.82
CA GLY A 20 5.33 10.32 17.40
C GLY A 20 3.98 11.04 17.45
N ILE A 21 2.86 10.32 17.27
CA ILE A 21 1.51 10.86 17.34
C ILE A 21 1.01 10.65 18.76
N THR A 22 0.62 11.74 19.44
CA THR A 22 0.09 11.73 20.79
C THR A 22 -1.43 11.91 20.79
N ASP A 23 -2.09 11.53 21.88
CA ASP A 23 -3.52 11.76 22.07
C ASP A 23 -3.87 13.24 22.01
N GLU A 24 -3.02 14.10 22.59
CA GLU A 24 -3.19 15.55 22.53
C GLU A 24 -3.24 16.06 21.07
N ARG A 25 -2.31 15.56 20.23
CA ARG A 25 -2.31 15.91 18.81
C ARG A 25 -3.55 15.39 18.08
N LEU A 26 -4.03 14.20 18.41
CA LEU A 26 -5.27 13.67 17.83
C LEU A 26 -6.50 14.49 18.23
N GLN A 27 -6.52 15.03 19.45
CA GLN A 27 -7.61 15.89 19.92
C GLN A 27 -7.58 17.29 19.26
N THR A 28 -6.40 17.88 19.09
CA THR A 28 -6.24 19.26 18.60
C THR A 28 -6.23 19.32 17.06
N GLU A 29 -5.48 18.44 16.41
CA GLU A 29 -5.26 18.44 14.96
C GLU A 29 -6.14 17.42 14.21
N GLY A 30 -6.69 16.43 14.92
CA GLY A 30 -7.46 15.35 14.36
C GLY A 30 -8.81 15.77 13.80
N VAL A 31 -9.16 15.27 12.63
CA VAL A 31 -10.46 15.51 12.00
C VAL A 31 -11.44 14.37 12.30
N GLN A 32 -12.71 14.70 12.36
CA GLN A 32 -13.76 13.70 12.49
C GLN A 32 -13.78 12.77 11.27
N PRO A 33 -14.03 11.46 11.44
CA PRO A 33 -14.06 10.49 10.35
C PRO A 33 -14.98 10.89 9.19
N ALA A 34 -16.15 11.44 9.47
CA ALA A 34 -17.09 11.92 8.46
C ALA A 34 -16.52 13.06 7.60
N LYS A 35 -15.78 14.01 8.22
CA LYS A 35 -15.09 15.10 7.50
C LYS A 35 -13.96 14.55 6.62
N ALA A 36 -13.18 13.61 7.15
CA ALA A 36 -12.13 12.93 6.40
C ALA A 36 -12.70 12.16 5.20
N ALA A 37 -13.77 11.40 5.41
CA ALA A 37 -14.48 10.67 4.36
C ALA A 37 -14.94 11.60 3.22
N SER A 38 -15.56 12.73 3.58
CA SER A 38 -16.00 13.74 2.60
C SER A 38 -14.83 14.34 1.82
N GLN A 39 -13.72 14.64 2.47
CA GLN A 39 -12.53 15.19 1.80
C GLN A 39 -11.90 14.19 0.84
N ILE A 40 -11.76 12.93 1.26
CA ILE A 40 -11.24 11.86 0.41
C ILE A 40 -12.19 11.60 -0.77
N ALA A 41 -13.50 11.53 -0.53
CA ALA A 41 -14.50 11.33 -1.58
C ALA A 41 -14.43 12.42 -2.65
N LYS A 42 -14.24 13.69 -2.28
CA LYS A 42 -14.08 14.80 -3.24
C LYS A 42 -12.90 14.58 -4.20
N LEU A 43 -11.77 14.01 -3.72
CA LEU A 43 -10.63 13.70 -4.58
C LEU A 43 -10.94 12.58 -5.59
N MET A 44 -11.92 11.73 -5.29
CA MET A 44 -12.27 10.54 -6.06
C MET A 44 -13.53 10.72 -6.94
N GLN A 45 -14.13 11.91 -6.98
CA GLN A 45 -15.40 12.12 -7.69
C GLN A 45 -15.25 12.29 -9.20
N ASN A 46 -14.10 12.78 -9.68
CA ASN A 46 -13.94 13.27 -11.04
C ASN A 46 -13.42 12.22 -12.03
N GLY A 47 -13.56 10.95 -11.74
CA GLY A 47 -13.14 9.87 -12.64
C GLY A 47 -12.62 8.64 -11.92
N PRO A 48 -12.08 7.67 -12.67
CA PRO A 48 -11.44 6.51 -12.08
C PRO A 48 -10.19 6.92 -11.29
N THR A 49 -10.04 6.35 -10.09
CA THR A 49 -8.91 6.61 -9.19
C THR A 49 -8.10 5.34 -9.02
N LEU A 50 -6.80 5.39 -9.30
CA LEU A 50 -5.89 4.31 -8.96
C LEU A 50 -5.35 4.52 -7.55
N MET A 51 -5.72 3.64 -6.64
CA MET A 51 -5.18 3.59 -5.28
C MET A 51 -3.98 2.65 -5.24
N ILE A 52 -2.89 3.11 -4.65
CA ILE A 52 -1.65 2.35 -4.57
C ILE A 52 -1.24 2.21 -3.10
N ALA A 53 -0.94 0.99 -2.67
CA ALA A 53 -0.43 0.74 -1.33
C ALA A 53 0.49 -0.49 -1.31
N HIS A 54 1.26 -0.64 -0.24
CA HIS A 54 2.03 -1.85 0.04
C HIS A 54 1.25 -2.72 1.04
N ASN A 55 0.63 -3.79 0.57
CA ASN A 55 -0.42 -4.56 1.22
C ASN A 55 -1.80 -3.87 1.12
N ALA A 56 -2.15 -3.49 -0.09
CA ALA A 56 -3.36 -2.71 -0.42
C ALA A 56 -4.67 -3.36 0.05
N GLN A 57 -4.70 -4.66 0.31
CA GLN A 57 -5.84 -5.34 0.94
C GLN A 57 -6.20 -4.71 2.29
N PHE A 58 -5.21 -4.33 3.09
CA PHE A 58 -5.40 -3.68 4.38
C PHE A 58 -6.03 -2.29 4.21
N ASP A 59 -5.43 -1.46 3.35
CA ASP A 59 -5.92 -0.10 3.09
C ASP A 59 -7.33 -0.09 2.51
N ALA A 60 -7.60 -1.01 1.59
CA ALA A 60 -8.92 -1.13 0.98
C ALA A 60 -10.02 -1.49 1.98
N CYS A 61 -9.74 -2.33 2.98
CA CYS A 61 -10.69 -2.65 4.05
C CYS A 61 -11.05 -1.42 4.88
N PHE A 62 -10.06 -0.61 5.24
CA PHE A 62 -10.28 0.65 5.99
C PHE A 62 -11.03 1.68 5.16
N LEU A 63 -10.59 1.94 3.93
CA LEU A 63 -11.23 2.91 3.05
C LEU A 63 -12.69 2.55 2.73
N ARG A 64 -12.99 1.27 2.53
CA ARG A 64 -14.36 0.82 2.31
C ARG A 64 -15.28 1.15 3.49
N GLY A 65 -14.78 1.02 4.73
CA GLY A 65 -15.51 1.40 5.93
C GLY A 65 -15.73 2.91 6.00
N LEU A 66 -14.65 3.66 5.82
CA LEU A 66 -14.64 5.12 5.90
C LEU A 66 -15.51 5.77 4.81
N LEU A 67 -15.47 5.27 3.58
CA LEU A 67 -16.20 5.84 2.44
C LEU A 67 -17.64 5.32 2.30
N ARG A 68 -18.14 4.55 3.28
CA ARG A 68 -19.52 4.05 3.24
C ARG A 68 -20.50 5.21 3.18
N GLY A 69 -21.38 5.20 2.17
CA GLY A 69 -22.35 6.27 1.94
C GLY A 69 -21.81 7.50 1.23
N GLN A 70 -20.52 7.56 0.92
CA GLN A 70 -19.94 8.60 0.09
C GLN A 70 -20.11 8.29 -1.40
N LYS A 71 -20.31 9.32 -2.22
CA LYS A 71 -20.33 9.19 -3.69
C LYS A 71 -18.89 9.29 -4.20
N VAL A 72 -18.36 8.18 -4.66
CA VAL A 72 -17.01 8.06 -5.24
C VAL A 72 -17.08 7.44 -6.63
N GLY A 73 -16.11 7.75 -7.49
CA GLY A 73 -15.92 7.11 -8.77
C GLY A 73 -15.41 5.66 -8.65
N ARG A 74 -15.06 5.07 -9.80
CA ARG A 74 -14.41 3.75 -9.82
C ARG A 74 -13.05 3.81 -9.13
N ILE A 75 -12.78 2.86 -8.24
CA ILE A 75 -11.49 2.71 -7.58
C ILE A 75 -10.82 1.45 -8.12
N ASP A 76 -9.68 1.64 -8.74
CA ASP A 76 -8.76 0.58 -9.13
C ASP A 76 -7.61 0.50 -8.11
N TRP A 77 -7.00 -0.67 -7.98
CA TRP A 77 -5.98 -0.93 -6.97
C TRP A 77 -4.70 -1.45 -7.60
N LEU A 78 -3.56 -0.94 -7.14
CA LEU A 78 -2.24 -1.51 -7.38
C LEU A 78 -1.60 -1.86 -6.03
N ASP A 79 -1.38 -3.14 -5.81
CA ASP A 79 -0.71 -3.64 -4.61
C ASP A 79 0.79 -3.86 -4.90
N SER A 80 1.63 -2.95 -4.44
CA SER A 80 3.08 -3.09 -4.63
C SER A 80 3.66 -4.31 -3.90
N LEU A 81 3.01 -4.79 -2.83
CA LEU A 81 3.39 -6.05 -2.19
C LEU A 81 3.20 -7.24 -3.12
N THR A 82 2.12 -7.25 -3.90
CA THR A 82 1.88 -8.28 -4.92
C THR A 82 2.98 -8.26 -5.99
N VAL A 83 3.32 -7.08 -6.52
CA VAL A 83 4.43 -6.91 -7.46
C VAL A 83 5.76 -7.39 -6.85
N TYR A 84 6.05 -6.96 -5.63
CA TYR A 84 7.29 -7.29 -4.95
C TYR A 84 7.45 -8.81 -4.70
N LYS A 85 6.40 -9.47 -4.23
CA LYS A 85 6.37 -10.93 -4.02
C LYS A 85 6.55 -11.73 -5.31
N ASP A 86 6.16 -11.17 -6.44
CA ASP A 86 6.37 -11.78 -7.74
C ASP A 86 7.82 -11.65 -8.23
N ARG A 87 8.57 -10.68 -7.71
CA ARG A 87 9.92 -10.35 -8.18
C ARG A 87 11.03 -10.74 -7.21
N ARG A 88 10.72 -10.85 -5.92
CA ARG A 88 11.70 -11.10 -4.85
C ARG A 88 11.21 -12.17 -3.88
N ALA A 89 12.18 -12.88 -3.30
CA ALA A 89 11.94 -13.79 -2.21
C ALA A 89 11.63 -13.05 -0.90
N TYR A 90 11.06 -13.77 0.07
CA TYR A 90 10.86 -13.26 1.43
C TYR A 90 12.19 -12.72 2.03
N PRO A 91 12.18 -11.63 2.81
CA PRO A 91 11.03 -10.93 3.41
C PRO A 91 10.42 -9.82 2.52
N HIS A 92 9.14 -9.46 2.78
CA HIS A 92 8.36 -8.63 1.86
C HIS A 92 7.76 -7.34 2.48
N LYS A 93 8.36 -6.80 3.55
CA LYS A 93 7.97 -5.48 4.08
C LYS A 93 8.41 -4.37 3.13
N LEU A 94 7.78 -3.20 3.20
CA LEU A 94 8.22 -2.01 2.44
C LEU A 94 9.71 -1.68 2.68
N ALA A 95 10.17 -1.79 3.91
CA ALA A 95 11.60 -1.63 4.25
C ALA A 95 12.51 -2.59 3.48
N ASN A 96 12.08 -3.82 3.25
CA ASN A 96 12.85 -4.78 2.45
C ASN A 96 12.85 -4.42 0.96
N ALA A 97 11.75 -3.88 0.44
CA ALA A 97 11.71 -3.38 -0.92
C ALA A 97 12.65 -2.17 -1.11
N ILE A 98 12.68 -1.24 -0.15
CA ILE A 98 13.61 -0.10 -0.14
C ILE A 98 15.06 -0.57 -0.25
N ILE A 99 15.45 -1.59 0.52
CA ILE A 99 16.80 -2.18 0.48
C ILE A 99 17.04 -2.87 -0.87
N ALA A 100 16.11 -3.70 -1.32
CA ALA A 100 16.24 -4.51 -2.53
C ALA A 100 16.36 -3.67 -3.83
N TYR A 101 15.85 -2.43 -3.81
CA TYR A 101 15.93 -1.49 -4.91
C TYR A 101 16.98 -0.37 -4.68
N ASP A 102 17.87 -0.54 -3.69
CA ASP A 102 18.96 0.40 -3.37
C ASP A 102 18.49 1.84 -3.12
N LEU A 103 17.42 1.97 -2.37
CA LEU A 103 16.80 3.27 -2.06
C LEU A 103 17.10 3.76 -0.62
N THR A 104 17.91 3.03 0.15
CA THR A 104 18.15 3.28 1.59
C THR A 104 18.68 4.70 1.87
N GLY A 105 19.43 5.31 1.02
CA GLY A 105 19.90 6.69 1.18
C GLY A 105 18.98 7.77 0.61
N LYS A 106 17.90 7.37 -0.09
CA LYS A 106 17.03 8.28 -0.84
C LYS A 106 15.68 8.52 -0.18
N VAL A 107 15.24 7.59 0.65
CA VAL A 107 13.90 7.64 1.27
C VAL A 107 13.96 7.35 2.76
N GLN A 108 12.99 7.87 3.50
CA GLN A 108 12.78 7.57 4.90
C GLN A 108 11.56 6.65 5.05
N ASN A 109 11.67 5.64 5.89
CA ASN A 109 10.56 4.79 6.33
C ASN A 109 10.44 4.94 7.84
N SER A 110 9.79 6.01 8.27
CA SER A 110 9.71 6.44 9.66
C SER A 110 8.44 5.97 10.38
N HIS A 111 7.64 5.12 9.73
CA HIS A 111 6.28 4.76 10.15
C HIS A 111 5.31 5.96 10.25
N ARG A 112 5.67 7.06 9.62
CA ARG A 112 4.74 8.15 9.33
C ARG A 112 4.17 7.94 7.94
N ALA A 113 2.86 8.00 7.81
CA ALA A 113 2.17 7.71 6.55
C ALA A 113 2.70 8.50 5.35
N ILE A 114 3.15 9.75 5.55
CA ILE A 114 3.70 10.56 4.45
C ILE A 114 5.06 10.03 3.99
N ASP A 115 5.94 9.67 4.92
CA ASP A 115 7.27 9.15 4.59
C ASP A 115 7.15 7.78 3.91
N ASP A 116 6.24 6.94 4.40
CA ASP A 116 5.97 5.62 3.81
C ASP A 116 5.37 5.74 2.40
N VAL A 117 4.50 6.75 2.15
CA VAL A 117 3.96 7.04 0.80
C VAL A 117 5.05 7.51 -0.15
N LEU A 118 5.94 8.40 0.29
CA LEU A 118 7.07 8.87 -0.52
C LEU A 118 8.05 7.72 -0.82
N ALA A 119 8.34 6.89 0.18
CA ALA A 119 9.17 5.71 0.00
C ALA A 119 8.53 4.70 -0.98
N LEU A 120 7.23 4.45 -0.85
CA LEU A 120 6.47 3.61 -1.76
C LEU A 120 6.52 4.13 -3.20
N PHE A 121 6.41 5.44 -3.39
CA PHE A 121 6.48 6.06 -4.72
C PHE A 121 7.84 5.79 -5.39
N GLU A 122 8.95 5.94 -4.67
CA GLU A 122 10.28 5.63 -5.21
C GLU A 122 10.47 4.12 -5.48
N VAL A 123 9.92 3.26 -4.61
CA VAL A 123 9.92 1.81 -4.85
C VAL A 123 9.15 1.46 -6.13
N LEU A 124 7.99 2.08 -6.37
CA LEU A 124 7.23 1.84 -7.59
C LEU A 124 7.97 2.29 -8.84
N LYS A 125 8.64 3.44 -8.80
CA LYS A 125 9.50 3.90 -9.90
C LYS A 125 10.59 2.87 -10.21
N ALA A 126 11.28 2.39 -9.17
CA ALA A 126 12.31 1.37 -9.33
C ALA A 126 11.76 0.04 -9.85
N MET A 127 10.54 -0.33 -9.42
CA MET A 127 9.83 -1.50 -9.97
C MET A 127 9.47 -1.32 -11.43
N ASP A 128 9.01 -0.14 -11.83
CA ASP A 128 8.69 0.16 -13.23
C ASP A 128 9.95 0.22 -14.08
N ASP A 129 11.02 0.80 -13.54
CA ASP A 129 12.34 0.81 -14.14
C ASP A 129 12.93 -0.60 -14.34
N GLU A 130 12.73 -1.51 -13.41
CA GLU A 130 13.13 -2.91 -13.55
C GLU A 130 12.34 -3.62 -14.65
N ARG A 131 11.03 -3.42 -14.71
CA ARG A 131 10.12 -4.01 -15.69
C ARG A 131 8.89 -3.15 -15.86
N GLU A 132 8.63 -2.71 -17.07
CA GLU A 132 7.53 -1.84 -17.48
C GLU A 132 6.20 -2.64 -17.61
N ASP A 133 5.76 -3.28 -16.50
CA ASP A 133 4.59 -4.16 -16.48
C ASP A 133 3.64 -3.90 -15.29
N LEU A 134 3.79 -2.79 -14.57
CA LEU A 134 2.94 -2.47 -13.40
C LEU A 134 1.45 -2.45 -13.75
N GLY A 135 1.10 -2.07 -14.98
CA GLY A 135 -0.28 -2.08 -15.46
C GLY A 135 -0.95 -3.46 -15.41
N SER A 136 -0.17 -4.56 -15.56
CA SER A 136 -0.68 -5.93 -15.47
C SER A 136 -1.12 -6.33 -14.06
N TYR A 137 -0.65 -5.62 -13.04
CA TYR A 137 -1.00 -5.85 -11.63
C TYR A 137 -2.18 -4.99 -11.15
N VAL A 138 -2.74 -4.14 -11.99
CA VAL A 138 -3.92 -3.36 -11.60
C VAL A 138 -5.10 -4.31 -11.36
N ASN A 139 -5.73 -4.15 -10.21
CA ASN A 139 -6.79 -5.01 -9.70
C ASN A 139 -6.40 -6.49 -9.55
N LEU A 140 -5.12 -6.75 -9.30
CA LEU A 140 -4.59 -8.07 -8.99
C LEU A 140 -3.98 -8.06 -7.57
N PHE A 141 -4.49 -8.93 -6.69
CA PHE A 141 -3.91 -9.15 -5.36
C PHE A 141 -3.36 -10.58 -5.25
N GLY A 142 -2.09 -10.66 -4.91
CA GLY A 142 -1.44 -11.93 -4.63
C GLY A 142 -1.72 -12.43 -3.22
N TYR A 143 -1.86 -13.73 -3.05
CA TYR A 143 -2.01 -14.35 -1.74
C TYR A 143 -1.09 -15.55 -1.54
N ASN A 144 -0.83 -15.88 -0.27
CA ASN A 144 -0.11 -17.10 0.08
C ASN A 144 -1.09 -18.27 0.11
N PRO A 145 -0.90 -19.32 -0.69
CA PRO A 145 -1.79 -20.49 -0.70
C PRO A 145 -1.94 -21.18 0.66
N LYS A 146 -0.91 -21.11 1.52
CA LYS A 146 -0.96 -21.69 2.87
C LYS A 146 -1.92 -20.97 3.80
N TYR A 147 -2.02 -19.64 3.67
CA TYR A 147 -2.82 -18.80 4.58
C TYR A 147 -4.08 -18.23 3.91
N GLY A 148 -4.22 -18.43 2.60
CA GLY A 148 -5.34 -17.87 1.84
C GLY A 148 -5.29 -16.35 1.70
N VAL A 149 -6.45 -15.78 1.37
CA VAL A 149 -6.63 -14.32 1.24
C VAL A 149 -6.90 -13.72 2.61
N SER A 150 -6.16 -12.68 2.98
CA SER A 150 -6.39 -11.94 4.22
C SER A 150 -7.65 -11.06 4.11
N GLY A 151 -8.55 -11.19 5.07
CA GLY A 151 -9.76 -10.36 5.14
C GLY A 151 -10.80 -10.66 4.05
N ARG A 152 -11.74 -9.72 3.87
CA ARG A 152 -12.79 -9.85 2.86
C ARG A 152 -12.26 -9.54 1.46
N ARG A 153 -12.64 -10.36 0.49
CA ARG A 153 -12.36 -10.08 -0.92
C ARG A 153 -12.99 -8.77 -1.36
N ILE A 154 -12.25 -8.00 -2.14
CA ILE A 154 -12.68 -6.73 -2.71
C ILE A 154 -13.32 -7.01 -4.06
N VAL A 155 -14.48 -6.44 -4.29
CA VAL A 155 -15.18 -6.57 -5.58
C VAL A 155 -14.36 -5.88 -6.68
N GLY A 156 -14.21 -6.56 -7.82
CA GLY A 156 -13.43 -6.05 -8.95
C GLY A 156 -11.94 -6.36 -8.89
N VAL A 157 -11.48 -6.99 -7.81
CA VAL A 157 -10.08 -7.44 -7.68
C VAL A 157 -9.98 -8.94 -7.94
N ARG A 158 -9.02 -9.33 -8.75
CA ARG A 158 -8.63 -10.72 -8.99
C ARG A 158 -7.61 -11.17 -7.93
N TYR A 159 -7.73 -12.38 -7.44
CA TYR A 159 -6.84 -12.94 -6.43
C TYR A 159 -6.09 -14.14 -6.99
N GLU A 160 -4.76 -14.06 -6.99
CA GLU A 160 -3.90 -15.12 -7.53
C GLU A 160 -2.87 -15.60 -6.50
N PRO A 161 -2.60 -16.92 -6.44
CA PRO A 161 -1.57 -17.46 -5.58
C PRO A 161 -0.19 -17.07 -6.10
N GLN A 162 0.66 -16.52 -5.23
CA GLN A 162 1.98 -16.05 -5.61
C GLN A 162 3.04 -17.15 -5.50
N SER A 163 3.95 -17.23 -6.48
CA SER A 163 4.97 -18.24 -6.60
C SER A 163 5.94 -18.28 -5.43
N PHE A 164 6.44 -17.14 -4.98
CA PHE A 164 7.34 -17.06 -3.83
C PHE A 164 6.69 -17.52 -2.52
N SER A 165 5.39 -17.32 -2.38
CA SER A 165 4.63 -17.82 -1.23
C SER A 165 4.48 -19.34 -1.20
N LYS A 166 4.68 -20.01 -2.32
CA LYS A 166 4.69 -21.47 -2.43
C LYS A 166 6.06 -22.09 -2.21
N GLY A 167 7.09 -21.30 -1.93
CA GLY A 167 8.48 -21.77 -1.88
C GLY A 167 9.07 -22.11 -3.27
N LEU A 168 8.34 -21.75 -4.33
CA LEU A 168 8.85 -21.87 -5.69
C LEU A 168 9.73 -20.65 -5.96
N THR A 169 11.01 -20.87 -6.16
CA THR A 169 11.85 -19.88 -6.81
C THR A 169 11.29 -19.63 -8.20
N ARG A 170 10.96 -18.39 -8.53
CA ARG A 170 10.81 -18.06 -9.94
C ARG A 170 12.10 -18.50 -10.64
N PRO A 171 12.02 -19.23 -11.76
CA PRO A 171 13.18 -19.33 -12.62
C PRO A 171 13.65 -17.88 -12.82
N GLU A 172 14.95 -17.64 -12.64
CA GLU A 172 15.56 -16.35 -12.97
C GLU A 172 15.08 -16.02 -14.38
N GLN A 173 14.05 -15.20 -14.44
CA GLN A 173 13.68 -14.64 -15.73
C GLN A 173 14.86 -13.73 -16.02
N THR A 174 15.73 -14.22 -16.88
CA THR A 174 16.74 -13.43 -17.55
C THR A 174 15.97 -12.24 -18.16
N LEU A 175 15.90 -11.17 -17.39
CA LEU A 175 15.38 -9.91 -17.91
C LEU A 175 16.27 -9.58 -19.08
N PRO A 176 15.72 -9.38 -20.28
CA PRO A 176 16.54 -8.85 -21.37
C PRO A 176 17.20 -7.59 -20.80
N ALA A 177 18.53 -7.55 -20.86
CA ALA A 177 19.30 -6.40 -20.41
C ALA A 177 18.62 -5.16 -21.02
N ARG A 178 18.10 -4.27 -20.19
CA ARG A 178 17.52 -3.02 -20.67
C ARG A 178 18.59 -2.33 -21.51
N VAL A 179 18.30 -2.16 -22.77
CA VAL A 179 19.08 -1.25 -23.62
C VAL A 179 19.04 0.09 -22.90
N ALA A 180 20.19 0.51 -22.38
CA ALA A 180 20.33 1.79 -21.71
C ALA A 180 19.76 2.87 -22.66
N ARG A 181 18.63 3.46 -22.28
CA ARG A 181 18.14 4.64 -23.00
C ARG A 181 19.18 5.73 -22.78
N ARG A 182 19.88 6.06 -23.84
CA ARG A 182 20.74 7.25 -23.95
C ARG A 182 19.87 8.50 -24.00
#